data_a25c8216c27c75258e7600ade5222dfb
#
_entry.id   a25c8216c27c75258e7600ade5222dfb
#
_cell.length_a   1.000
_cell.length_b   1.000
_cell.length_c   1.000
_cell.angle_alpha   90.00
_cell.angle_beta   90.00
_cell.angle_gamma   90.00
#
_symmetry.space_group_name_H-M   'P 1'
#
loop_
_entity.id
_entity.type
_entity.pdbx_description
1 polymer ?
#
loop_
_entity_poly.entity_id
_entity_poly.type
_entity_poly.pdbx_seq_one_letter_code
_entity_poly.pdbx_strand_id
1 'polypeptide(L)'
;MCIRDSLSTDGANLILFSFAPGQSLPDHKAAHPIIVQTLRGQLNFTYGEETVTLTPDTIVHLPAYEVHKVEAAAADSGTSTPAILLLTMLTK
;
A
#
# COMPACT_ATOMS: atom_id res chain seq x y z
N MET A 1 9.43 1.66 -6.56
CA MET A 1 8.54 0.69 -5.88
C MET A 1 8.85 -0.70 -6.38
N CYS A 2 9.06 -1.63 -5.48
CA CYS A 2 9.38 -3.01 -5.82
C CYS A 2 8.46 -3.96 -5.09
N ILE A 3 8.05 -5.02 -5.78
CA ILE A 3 7.37 -6.12 -5.12
C ILE A 3 8.46 -6.98 -4.47
N ARG A 4 8.42 -7.11 -3.15
CA ARG A 4 9.39 -7.92 -2.42
C ARG A 4 8.99 -9.38 -2.34
N ASP A 5 7.69 -9.64 -2.24
CA ASP A 5 7.21 -10.99 -2.08
C ASP A 5 5.72 -11.03 -2.40
N SER A 6 5.23 -12.19 -2.71
CA SER A 6 3.80 -12.39 -2.93
C SER A 6 3.42 -13.80 -2.53
N LEU A 7 2.20 -13.93 -2.01
CA LEU A 7 1.65 -15.20 -1.58
C LEU A 7 0.22 -15.30 -2.08
N SER A 8 -0.08 -16.36 -2.79
CA SER A 8 -1.43 -16.61 -3.28
C SER A 8 -2.03 -17.78 -2.51
N THR A 9 -3.20 -17.55 -1.92
CA THR A 9 -3.90 -18.58 -1.17
C THR A 9 -5.32 -18.72 -1.70
N ASP A 10 -6.06 -19.70 -1.18
CA ASP A 10 -7.46 -19.87 -1.53
C ASP A 10 -8.26 -18.77 -0.84
N GLY A 11 -8.63 -17.75 -1.58
CA GLY A 11 -9.44 -16.65 -1.07
C GLY A 11 -8.71 -15.34 -0.86
N ALA A 12 -7.37 -15.33 -1.02
CA ALA A 12 -6.61 -14.09 -0.85
C ALA A 12 -5.29 -14.14 -1.57
N ASN A 13 -4.85 -12.98 -2.03
CA ASN A 13 -3.48 -12.79 -2.52
C ASN A 13 -2.85 -11.71 -1.66
N LEU A 14 -1.65 -11.99 -1.17
CA LEU A 14 -0.90 -11.06 -0.34
C LEU A 14 0.33 -10.62 -1.10
N ILE A 15 0.57 -9.32 -1.15
CA ILE A 15 1.70 -8.75 -1.89
C ILE A 15 2.43 -7.78 -0.97
N LEU A 16 3.75 -7.96 -0.90
CA LEU A 16 4.60 -7.11 -0.09
C LEU A 16 5.37 -6.16 -1.01
N PHE A 17 5.15 -4.87 -0.83
CA PHE A 17 5.80 -3.83 -1.63
C PHE A 17 6.86 -3.10 -0.81
N SER A 18 7.91 -2.66 -1.48
CA SER A 18 8.93 -1.80 -0.89
C SER A 18 8.97 -0.50 -1.66
N PHE A 19 8.83 0.63 -0.95
CA PHE A 19 8.86 1.96 -1.55
C PHE A 19 10.09 2.70 -1.04
N ALA A 20 10.99 3.05 -1.95
CA ALA A 20 12.04 3.99 -1.60
C ALA A 20 11.42 5.39 -1.43
N PRO A 21 12.08 6.31 -0.69
CA PRO A 21 11.54 7.66 -0.55
C PRO A 21 11.23 8.29 -1.91
N GLY A 22 10.05 8.89 -2.01
CA GLY A 22 9.59 9.53 -3.25
C GLY A 22 8.96 8.61 -4.27
N GLN A 23 9.03 7.30 -4.09
CA GLN A 23 8.38 6.36 -5.01
C GLN A 23 6.88 6.30 -4.75
N SER A 24 6.13 5.94 -5.78
CA SER A 24 4.68 5.86 -5.65
C SER A 24 4.14 4.73 -6.52
N LEU A 25 2.96 4.28 -6.13
CA LEU A 25 2.13 3.39 -6.94
C LEU A 25 1.03 4.28 -7.51
N PRO A 26 0.99 4.48 -8.84
CA PRO A 26 0.03 5.42 -9.43
C PRO A 26 -1.42 4.95 -9.27
N ASP A 27 -2.36 5.83 -9.59
CA ASP A 27 -3.76 5.54 -9.49
C ASP A 27 -4.11 4.24 -10.20
N HIS A 28 -4.80 3.36 -9.48
CA HIS A 28 -5.30 2.14 -10.08
C HIS A 28 -6.46 1.61 -9.22
N LYS A 29 -7.16 0.63 -9.73
CA LYS A 29 -8.24 -0.02 -8.99
C LYS A 29 -8.12 -1.52 -9.14
N ALA A 30 -8.54 -2.23 -8.12
CA ALA A 30 -8.55 -3.68 -8.12
C ALA A 30 -9.98 -4.19 -8.30
N ALA A 31 -10.13 -5.35 -8.94
CA ALA A 31 -11.44 -5.97 -9.13
C ALA A 31 -11.96 -6.65 -7.85
N HIS A 32 -11.18 -6.62 -6.78
CA HIS A 32 -11.52 -7.26 -5.50
C HIS A 32 -11.30 -6.30 -4.36
N PRO A 33 -11.98 -6.48 -3.22
CA PRO A 33 -11.67 -5.68 -2.04
C PRO A 33 -10.23 -5.88 -1.61
N ILE A 34 -9.63 -4.83 -1.07
CA ILE A 34 -8.24 -4.89 -0.60
C ILE A 34 -8.14 -4.36 0.82
N ILE A 35 -7.15 -4.88 1.51
CA ILE A 35 -6.76 -4.37 2.83
C ILE A 35 -5.30 -3.97 2.69
N VAL A 36 -4.97 -2.76 3.11
CA VAL A 36 -3.60 -2.27 3.06
C VAL A 36 -3.13 -1.91 4.47
N GLN A 37 -1.90 -2.26 4.75
CA GLN A 37 -1.27 -1.89 6.01
C GLN A 37 0.22 -1.65 5.78
N THR A 38 0.75 -0.67 6.49
CA THR A 38 2.17 -0.36 6.45
C THR A 38 2.86 -1.16 7.54
N LEU A 39 3.90 -1.90 7.19
CA LEU A 39 4.67 -2.66 8.17
C LEU A 39 5.86 -1.86 8.69
N ARG A 40 6.36 -0.93 7.88
CA ARG A 40 7.52 -0.13 8.23
C ARG A 40 7.45 1.21 7.50
N GLY A 41 7.77 2.30 8.21
CA GLY A 41 7.77 3.63 7.64
C GLY A 41 6.37 4.21 7.55
N GLN A 42 6.20 5.21 6.69
CA GLN A 42 4.93 5.88 6.47
C GLN A 42 4.65 6.01 4.99
N LEU A 43 3.40 5.85 4.62
CA LEU A 43 2.94 6.00 3.24
C LEU A 43 1.70 6.88 3.25
N ASN A 44 1.53 7.66 2.19
CA ASN A 44 0.30 8.42 1.98
C ASN A 44 -0.60 7.62 1.06
N PHE A 45 -1.80 7.36 1.50
CA PHE A 45 -2.78 6.57 0.77
C PHE A 45 -3.94 7.47 0.40
N THR A 46 -4.17 7.63 -0.90
CA THR A 46 -5.23 8.50 -1.41
C THR A 46 -6.31 7.66 -2.08
N TYR A 47 -7.56 7.87 -1.67
CA TYR A 47 -8.71 7.26 -2.32
C TYR A 47 -9.84 8.29 -2.38
N GLY A 48 -10.49 8.37 -3.55
CA GLY A 48 -11.45 9.44 -3.76
C GLY A 48 -10.79 10.80 -3.58
N GLU A 49 -11.32 11.61 -2.69
CA GLU A 49 -10.76 12.93 -2.39
C GLU A 49 -10.04 12.96 -1.04
N GLU A 50 -9.83 11.81 -0.43
CA GLU A 50 -9.23 11.73 0.90
C GLU A 50 -7.82 11.15 0.84
N THR A 51 -6.94 11.68 1.68
CA THR A 51 -5.60 11.16 1.85
C THR A 51 -5.41 10.80 3.33
N VAL A 52 -4.96 9.58 3.56
CA VAL A 52 -4.70 9.07 4.90
C VAL A 52 -3.22 8.74 5.00
N THR A 53 -2.59 9.10 6.11
CA THR A 53 -1.23 8.68 6.38
C THR A 53 -1.25 7.29 7.00
N LEU A 54 -0.64 6.33 6.32
CA LEU A 54 -0.55 4.96 6.81
C LEU A 54 0.71 4.81 7.65
N THR A 55 0.53 4.49 8.91
CA THR A 55 1.61 4.12 9.81
C THR A 55 1.46 2.64 10.15
N PRO A 56 2.46 2.01 10.82
CA PRO A 56 2.32 0.59 11.16
C PRO A 56 1.10 0.24 12.00
N ASP A 57 0.47 1.24 12.62
CA ASP A 57 -0.73 1.00 13.43
C ASP A 57 -2.04 1.18 12.67
N THR A 58 -1.98 1.45 11.37
CA THR A 58 -3.16 1.82 10.60
C THR A 58 -3.48 0.75 9.56
N ILE A 59 -4.74 0.37 9.46
CA ILE A 59 -5.24 -0.56 8.46
C ILE A 59 -6.34 0.13 7.68
N VAL A 60 -6.32 0.00 6.35
CA VAL A 60 -7.36 0.55 5.48
C VAL A 60 -7.96 -0.57 4.64
N HIS A 61 -9.27 -0.59 4.55
CA HIS A 61 -10.01 -1.51 3.70
C HIS A 61 -10.70 -0.71 2.59
N LEU A 62 -10.56 -1.15 1.36
CA LEU A 62 -11.27 -0.57 0.23
C LEU A 62 -12.14 -1.62 -0.46
N PRO A 63 -13.37 -1.25 -0.83
CA PRO A 63 -14.19 -2.13 -1.67
C PRO A 63 -13.57 -2.31 -3.05
N ALA A 64 -14.09 -3.29 -3.81
CA ALA A 64 -13.67 -3.50 -5.19
C ALA A 64 -13.93 -2.24 -6.03
N TYR A 65 -13.05 -2.02 -7.01
CA TYR A 65 -13.16 -0.95 -8.01
C TYR A 65 -13.00 0.48 -7.46
N GLU A 66 -12.52 0.65 -6.23
CA GLU A 66 -12.16 1.98 -5.73
C GLU A 66 -10.78 2.37 -6.26
N VAL A 67 -10.69 3.53 -6.90
CA VAL A 67 -9.41 4.04 -7.37
C VAL A 67 -8.59 4.53 -6.18
N HIS A 68 -7.34 4.12 -6.13
CA HIS A 68 -6.47 4.48 -5.02
C HIS A 68 -5.04 4.70 -5.51
N LYS A 69 -4.27 5.38 -4.68
CA LYS A 69 -2.89 5.73 -4.97
C LYS A 69 -2.09 5.64 -3.68
N VAL A 70 -0.86 5.17 -3.78
CA VAL A 70 0.04 5.07 -2.63
C VAL A 70 1.32 5.81 -2.96
N GLU A 71 1.77 6.66 -2.03
CA GLU A 71 3.01 7.41 -2.20
C GLU A 71 3.87 7.31 -0.96
N ALA A 72 5.16 7.07 -1.16
CA ALA A 72 6.12 7.20 -0.08
C ALA A 72 6.51 8.67 0.06
N ALA A 73 6.63 9.14 1.30
CA ALA A 73 7.10 10.50 1.55
C ALA A 73 8.51 10.66 0.98
N ALA A 74 8.83 11.88 0.55
CA ALA A 74 10.17 12.19 0.11
C ALA A 74 11.16 11.97 1.25
N ALA A 75 12.41 11.63 0.90
CA ALA A 75 13.43 11.41 1.90
C ALA A 75 13.56 12.66 2.78
N ASP A 76 13.44 12.48 4.08
CA ASP A 76 13.55 13.54 5.05
C ASP A 76 14.78 13.26 5.90
N SER A 77 15.63 14.26 6.05
CA SER A 77 16.80 14.29 6.94
C SER A 77 17.42 12.91 7.24
N GLY A 78 17.98 12.28 6.22
CA GLY A 78 18.85 11.13 6.41
C GLY A 78 18.16 9.77 6.47
N THR A 79 16.85 9.70 6.27
CA THR A 79 16.16 8.42 6.23
C THR A 79 16.27 7.83 4.83
N SER A 80 16.87 6.65 4.73
CA SER A 80 16.95 5.93 3.46
C SER A 80 16.25 4.59 3.53
N THR A 81 15.63 4.28 4.67
CA THR A 81 14.94 3.01 4.86
C THR A 81 13.63 2.99 4.04
N PRO A 82 13.42 1.98 3.21
CA PRO A 82 12.18 1.89 2.45
C PRO A 82 10.98 1.70 3.35
N ALA A 83 9.84 2.23 2.91
CA ALA A 83 8.56 1.92 3.53
C ALA A 83 8.06 0.59 2.99
N ILE A 84 7.48 -0.23 3.84
CA ILE A 84 7.00 -1.57 3.48
C ILE A 84 5.49 -1.59 3.62
N LEU A 85 4.82 -1.96 2.54
CA LEU A 85 3.36 -2.06 2.48
C LEU A 85 2.96 -3.51 2.26
N LEU A 86 2.02 -3.99 3.05
CA LEU A 86 1.38 -5.27 2.81
C LEU A 86 -0.02 -5.02 2.25
N LEU A 87 -0.27 -5.53 1.06
CA LEU A 87 -1.58 -5.46 0.43
C LEU A 87 -2.19 -6.86 0.40
N THR A 88 -3.39 -6.97 0.94
CA THR A 88 -4.15 -8.22 0.91
C THR A 88 -5.34 -8.02 -0.02
N MET A 89 -5.41 -8.81 -1.07
CA MET A 89 -6.54 -8.79 -2.00
C MET A 89 -7.45 -9.97 -1.68
N LEU A 90 -8.70 -9.69 -1.37
CA LEU A 90 -9.67 -10.72 -1.03
C LEU A 90 -10.32 -11.21 -2.32
N THR A 91 -10.03 -12.46 -2.69
CA THR A 91 -10.47 -13.02 -3.96
C THR A 91 -11.71 -13.90 -3.83
N LYS A 92 -12.26 -14.00 -2.65
CA LYS A 92 -13.52 -14.70 -2.40
C LYS A 92 -14.47 -13.88 -1.58
#